data_5b5ca8048fc488ce0f73429dc800121e
#
_entry.id   5b5ca8048fc488ce0f73429dc800121e
#
_cell.length_a   1.000
_cell.length_b   1.000
_cell.length_c   1.000
_cell.angle_alpha   90.00
_cell.angle_beta   90.00
_cell.angle_gamma   90.00
#
_symmetry.space_group_name_H-M   'P 1'
#
loop_
_entity.id
_entity.type
_entity.pdbx_description
1 polymer ?
#
loop_
_entity_poly.entity_id
_entity_poly.type
_entity_poly.pdbx_seq_one_letter_code
_entity_poly.pdbx_strand_id
1 'polypeptide(L)'
;MSNKIEIKELYFDYTGKKKTSSALDNINLEIKEGEFICILGSSGCGKSTLLSILNGLNKAKSGKILIDGKEISGPGVNRATVFQNYSLLPWKTVRGNVLFGAKQSANRKDYSKEERNKKVLSYIERVGLLNSLDKYPYELSGGMQQRVAIARALALEADILLLDEPFSAIDPKLRLELQELVSRLSKEHNKTVVFITHDIDEAILLADRIVVMEPKKIKEVLSVNLSYPRIRDELVGRKDYELLHKKLISLFYENISNDIDSELIL
;
A
#
# COMPACT_ATOMS: atom_id res chain seq x y z
N MET A 1 -18.51 12.01 4.68
CA MET A 1 -17.09 11.98 4.25
C MET A 1 -17.08 11.93 2.72
N SER A 2 -16.24 12.75 2.08
CA SER A 2 -16.11 12.78 0.61
C SER A 2 -15.29 11.59 0.13
N ASN A 3 -15.52 11.15 -1.11
CA ASN A 3 -14.67 10.16 -1.74
C ASN A 3 -13.33 10.80 -2.11
N LYS A 4 -12.22 10.22 -1.62
CA LYS A 4 -10.85 10.63 -1.99
C LYS A 4 -10.45 10.02 -3.31
N ILE A 5 -10.79 8.74 -3.52
CA ILE A 5 -10.48 8.00 -4.75
C ILE A 5 -11.77 7.34 -5.24
N GLU A 6 -12.06 7.48 -6.54
CA GLU A 6 -13.15 6.79 -7.20
C GLU A 6 -12.62 6.03 -8.42
N ILE A 7 -12.86 4.74 -8.48
CA ILE A 7 -12.52 3.85 -9.59
C ILE A 7 -13.83 3.44 -10.23
N LYS A 8 -14.01 3.73 -11.53
CA LYS A 8 -15.25 3.49 -12.26
C LYS A 8 -14.98 2.67 -13.51
N GLU A 9 -15.58 1.48 -13.58
CA GLU A 9 -15.56 0.58 -14.73
C GLU A 9 -14.14 0.39 -15.28
N LEU A 10 -13.15 0.14 -14.39
CA LEU A 10 -11.75 0.09 -14.77
C LEU A 10 -11.40 -1.25 -15.40
N TYR A 11 -10.83 -1.20 -16.60
CA TYR A 11 -10.30 -2.35 -17.34
C TYR A 11 -8.84 -2.13 -17.67
N PHE A 12 -8.05 -3.18 -17.60
CA PHE A 12 -6.63 -3.12 -17.98
C PHE A 12 -6.13 -4.42 -18.55
N ASP A 13 -5.40 -4.32 -19.67
CA ASP A 13 -4.74 -5.44 -20.32
C ASP A 13 -3.25 -5.13 -20.48
N TYR A 14 -2.40 -6.14 -20.24
CA TYR A 14 -1.00 -6.09 -20.66
C TYR A 14 -0.88 -6.44 -22.15
N THR A 15 -0.33 -5.52 -22.93
CA THR A 15 -0.11 -5.74 -24.36
C THR A 15 1.32 -6.22 -24.57
N GLY A 16 1.51 -7.52 -24.76
CA GLY A 16 2.79 -8.13 -25.11
C GLY A 16 2.94 -8.29 -26.63
N LYS A 17 4.17 -8.54 -27.10
CA LYS A 17 4.45 -8.72 -28.55
C LYS A 17 3.68 -9.88 -29.20
N LYS A 18 3.19 -10.87 -28.45
CA LYS A 18 2.52 -12.07 -28.95
C LYS A 18 1.15 -12.36 -28.34
N LYS A 19 0.81 -11.79 -27.18
CA LYS A 19 -0.47 -12.03 -26.47
C LYS A 19 -0.87 -10.80 -25.67
N THR A 20 -2.17 -10.49 -25.70
CA THR A 20 -2.81 -9.56 -24.76
C THR A 20 -3.33 -10.39 -23.59
N SER A 21 -2.98 -10.01 -22.39
CA SER A 21 -3.45 -10.65 -21.16
C SER A 21 -4.26 -9.65 -20.34
N SER A 22 -5.53 -9.95 -20.11
CA SER A 22 -6.37 -9.15 -19.23
C SER A 22 -5.90 -9.29 -17.80
N ALA A 23 -5.72 -8.16 -17.10
CA ALA A 23 -5.29 -8.12 -15.71
C ALA A 23 -6.33 -7.51 -14.77
N LEU A 24 -7.20 -6.62 -15.27
CA LEU A 24 -8.33 -6.07 -14.52
C LEU A 24 -9.57 -6.05 -15.42
N ASP A 25 -10.72 -6.43 -14.83
CA ASP A 25 -11.99 -6.54 -15.53
C ASP A 25 -13.10 -5.91 -14.68
N ASN A 26 -13.58 -4.74 -15.09
CA ASN A 26 -14.68 -3.99 -14.48
C ASN A 26 -14.48 -3.70 -12.98
N ILE A 27 -13.34 -3.15 -12.60
CA ILE A 27 -13.09 -2.76 -11.21
C ILE A 27 -13.86 -1.47 -10.89
N ASN A 28 -14.67 -1.55 -9.84
CA ASN A 28 -15.40 -0.42 -9.26
C ASN A 28 -15.09 -0.35 -7.76
N LEU A 29 -14.57 0.78 -7.28
CA LEU A 29 -14.22 0.97 -5.88
C LEU A 29 -14.22 2.45 -5.52
N GLU A 30 -14.82 2.78 -4.39
CA GLU A 30 -14.76 4.10 -3.78
C GLU A 30 -13.99 4.02 -2.47
N ILE A 31 -13.06 4.95 -2.27
CA ILE A 31 -12.23 5.04 -1.06
C ILE A 31 -12.44 6.43 -0.48
N LYS A 32 -12.84 6.48 0.79
CA LYS A 32 -13.12 7.74 1.49
C LYS A 32 -11.83 8.43 1.92
N GLU A 33 -11.92 9.74 2.14
CA GLU A 33 -10.81 10.50 2.70
C GLU A 33 -10.48 9.99 4.12
N GLY A 34 -9.17 9.81 4.38
CA GLY A 34 -8.66 9.28 5.65
C GLY A 34 -8.89 7.78 5.88
N GLU A 35 -9.47 7.06 4.90
CA GLU A 35 -9.72 5.63 5.01
C GLU A 35 -8.42 4.82 4.83
N PHE A 36 -8.25 3.80 5.67
CA PHE A 36 -7.23 2.77 5.48
C PHE A 36 -7.89 1.54 4.84
N ILE A 37 -7.65 1.30 3.56
CA ILE A 37 -8.20 0.15 2.84
C ILE A 37 -7.10 -0.87 2.53
N CYS A 38 -7.36 -2.15 2.82
CA CYS A 38 -6.49 -3.26 2.42
C CYS A 38 -7.06 -3.98 1.20
N ILE A 39 -6.18 -4.30 0.25
CA ILE A 39 -6.49 -5.15 -0.90
C ILE A 39 -5.83 -6.50 -0.67
N LEU A 40 -6.64 -7.54 -0.45
CA LEU A 40 -6.24 -8.91 -0.18
C LEU A 40 -6.55 -9.79 -1.40
N GLY A 41 -5.67 -10.72 -1.75
CA GLY A 41 -5.90 -11.66 -2.86
C GLY A 41 -4.67 -12.49 -3.17
N SER A 42 -4.83 -13.55 -3.98
CA SER A 42 -3.75 -14.44 -4.43
C SER A 42 -2.72 -13.71 -5.31
N SER A 43 -1.54 -14.32 -5.48
CA SER A 43 -0.55 -13.79 -6.42
C SER A 43 -1.11 -13.76 -7.84
N GLY A 44 -0.85 -12.65 -8.57
CA GLY A 44 -1.30 -12.52 -9.96
C GLY A 44 -2.77 -12.09 -10.14
N CYS A 45 -3.59 -11.94 -9.10
CA CYS A 45 -5.01 -11.56 -9.25
C CYS A 45 -5.22 -10.11 -9.73
N GLY A 46 -4.17 -9.25 -9.78
CA GLY A 46 -4.25 -7.88 -10.30
C GLY A 46 -3.98 -6.76 -9.31
N LYS A 47 -3.66 -7.05 -8.03
CA LYS A 47 -3.45 -6.04 -6.97
C LYS A 47 -2.39 -4.98 -7.33
N SER A 48 -1.17 -5.42 -7.65
CA SER A 48 -0.07 -4.50 -8.02
C SER A 48 -0.35 -3.77 -9.34
N THR A 49 -1.12 -4.39 -10.25
CA THR A 49 -1.61 -3.72 -11.47
C THR A 49 -2.56 -2.58 -11.11
N LEU A 50 -3.54 -2.83 -10.25
CA LEU A 50 -4.47 -1.81 -9.78
C LEU A 50 -3.72 -0.66 -9.10
N LEU A 51 -2.76 -0.98 -8.22
CA LEU A 51 -1.94 0.03 -7.54
C LEU A 51 -1.08 0.84 -8.52
N SER A 52 -0.54 0.22 -9.57
CA SER A 52 0.25 0.93 -10.58
C SER A 52 -0.58 1.91 -11.40
N ILE A 53 -1.86 1.58 -11.67
CA ILE A 53 -2.78 2.50 -12.35
C ILE A 53 -3.20 3.62 -11.39
N LEU A 54 -3.48 3.31 -10.12
CA LEU A 54 -3.74 4.32 -9.08
C LEU A 54 -2.58 5.31 -8.93
N ASN A 55 -1.34 4.83 -9.07
CA ASN A 55 -0.16 5.69 -9.05
C ASN A 55 0.02 6.50 -10.35
N GLY A 56 -0.70 6.14 -11.43
CA GLY A 56 -0.59 6.79 -12.73
C GLY A 56 0.62 6.32 -13.55
N LEU A 57 1.24 5.18 -13.22
CA LEU A 57 2.33 4.57 -13.98
C LEU A 57 1.82 3.83 -15.21
N ASN A 58 0.65 3.20 -15.09
CA ASN A 58 -0.03 2.54 -16.19
C ASN A 58 -1.33 3.27 -16.50
N LYS A 59 -1.67 3.34 -17.79
CA LYS A 59 -2.93 3.94 -18.25
C LYS A 59 -3.98 2.83 -18.41
N ALA A 60 -5.18 3.03 -17.86
CA ALA A 60 -6.30 2.12 -18.05
C ALA A 60 -6.65 1.95 -19.53
N LYS A 61 -7.12 0.77 -19.92
CA LYS A 61 -7.68 0.48 -21.24
C LYS A 61 -9.01 1.21 -21.44
N SER A 62 -9.87 1.14 -20.41
CA SER A 62 -11.14 1.88 -20.31
C SER A 62 -11.50 2.09 -18.84
N GLY A 63 -12.55 2.88 -18.61
CA GLY A 63 -12.90 3.36 -17.28
C GLY A 63 -12.03 4.54 -16.84
N LYS A 64 -12.19 4.97 -15.60
CA LYS A 64 -11.46 6.14 -15.07
C LYS A 64 -11.19 6.03 -13.59
N ILE A 65 -10.15 6.70 -13.16
CA ILE A 65 -9.82 6.92 -11.75
C ILE A 65 -9.87 8.42 -11.47
N LEU A 66 -10.63 8.79 -10.46
CA LEU A 66 -10.71 10.16 -9.97
C LEU A 66 -10.03 10.24 -8.61
N ILE A 67 -9.27 11.30 -8.38
CA ILE A 67 -8.74 11.69 -7.07
C ILE A 67 -9.21 13.10 -6.81
N ASP A 68 -9.89 13.32 -5.67
CA ASP A 68 -10.54 14.58 -5.35
C ASP A 68 -11.46 15.07 -6.51
N GLY A 69 -12.20 14.13 -7.12
CA GLY A 69 -13.11 14.41 -8.25
C GLY A 69 -12.41 14.69 -9.58
N LYS A 70 -11.08 14.70 -9.66
CA LYS A 70 -10.30 14.95 -10.88
C LYS A 70 -9.70 13.66 -11.42
N GLU A 71 -9.84 13.43 -12.73
CA GLU A 71 -9.25 12.26 -13.38
C GLU A 71 -7.72 12.34 -13.38
N ILE A 72 -7.07 11.22 -13.03
CA ILE A 72 -5.62 11.14 -13.03
C ILE A 72 -5.09 10.92 -14.45
N SER A 73 -4.05 11.68 -14.82
CA SER A 73 -3.39 11.58 -16.13
C SER A 73 -1.97 11.02 -16.05
N GLY A 74 -1.45 10.78 -14.85
CA GLY A 74 -0.09 10.29 -14.62
C GLY A 74 0.31 10.33 -13.15
N PRO A 75 1.60 10.10 -12.83
CA PRO A 75 2.13 10.22 -11.48
C PRO A 75 1.92 11.62 -10.89
N GLY A 76 1.69 11.69 -9.58
CA GLY A 76 1.44 12.97 -8.90
C GLY A 76 2.06 13.01 -7.51
N VAL A 77 2.38 14.23 -7.03
CA VAL A 77 2.95 14.46 -5.69
C VAL A 77 1.95 14.26 -4.55
N ASN A 78 0.67 14.14 -4.86
CA ASN A 78 -0.39 13.83 -3.92
C ASN A 78 -0.47 12.33 -3.54
N ARG A 79 0.39 11.50 -4.16
CA ARG A 79 0.48 10.05 -3.92
C ARG A 79 1.92 9.65 -3.64
N ALA A 80 2.15 8.95 -2.53
CA ALA A 80 3.42 8.31 -2.19
C ALA A 80 3.29 6.81 -2.37
N THR A 81 4.27 6.17 -3.01
CA THR A 81 4.24 4.72 -3.24
C THR A 81 5.46 4.04 -2.62
N VAL A 82 5.21 2.94 -1.93
CA VAL A 82 6.21 1.94 -1.53
C VAL A 82 5.97 0.70 -2.38
N PHE A 83 6.94 0.37 -3.23
CA PHE A 83 6.89 -0.82 -4.10
C PHE A 83 7.51 -2.02 -3.40
N GLN A 84 7.11 -3.22 -3.79
CA GLN A 84 7.64 -4.48 -3.28
C GLN A 84 9.17 -4.60 -3.44
N ASN A 85 9.74 -4.05 -4.49
CA ASN A 85 11.18 -4.03 -4.77
C ASN A 85 11.90 -2.77 -4.26
N TYR A 86 11.32 -2.07 -3.27
CA TYR A 86 11.84 -0.89 -2.57
C TYR A 86 12.08 0.34 -3.44
N SER A 87 12.48 0.19 -4.69
CA SER A 87 12.75 1.25 -5.69
C SER A 87 13.59 2.41 -5.12
N LEU A 88 14.62 2.09 -4.32
CA LEU A 88 15.54 3.09 -3.80
C LEU A 88 16.45 3.64 -4.91
N LEU A 89 16.89 4.88 -4.75
CA LEU A 89 17.88 5.49 -5.61
C LEU A 89 19.27 4.95 -5.22
N PRO A 90 19.90 4.06 -6.01
CA PRO A 90 21.10 3.33 -5.59
C PRO A 90 22.33 4.23 -5.39
N TRP A 91 22.34 5.41 -6.02
CA TRP A 91 23.39 6.42 -5.89
C TRP A 91 23.16 7.41 -4.73
N LYS A 92 22.14 7.21 -3.91
CA LYS A 92 21.86 8.03 -2.74
C LYS A 92 21.94 7.20 -1.46
N THR A 93 22.48 7.82 -0.41
CA THR A 93 22.47 7.25 0.95
C THR A 93 21.05 7.15 1.52
N VAL A 94 20.89 6.55 2.68
CA VAL A 94 19.62 6.53 3.45
C VAL A 94 19.06 7.96 3.58
N ARG A 95 19.88 8.88 4.12
CA ARG A 95 19.50 10.30 4.24
C ARG A 95 19.13 10.90 2.89
N GLY A 96 19.92 10.62 1.86
CA GLY A 96 19.70 11.14 0.51
C GLY A 96 18.40 10.65 -0.13
N ASN A 97 18.01 9.39 0.10
CA ASN A 97 16.75 8.83 -0.36
C ASN A 97 15.53 9.49 0.33
N VAL A 98 15.58 9.64 1.65
CA VAL A 98 14.47 10.25 2.41
C VAL A 98 14.37 11.75 2.10
N LEU A 99 15.53 12.45 2.00
CA LEU A 99 15.56 13.85 1.59
C LEU A 99 15.00 14.06 0.16
N PHE A 100 15.19 13.08 -0.73
CA PHE A 100 14.60 13.14 -2.06
C PHE A 100 13.06 13.18 -1.97
N GLY A 101 12.44 12.31 -1.14
CA GLY A 101 11.00 12.36 -0.87
C GLY A 101 10.55 13.74 -0.35
N ALA A 102 11.22 14.24 0.68
CA ALA A 102 10.90 15.55 1.28
C ALA A 102 11.04 16.73 0.29
N LYS A 103 11.95 16.64 -0.69
CA LYS A 103 12.10 17.65 -1.74
C LYS A 103 11.00 17.60 -2.80
N GLN A 104 10.29 16.48 -2.94
CA GLN A 104 9.16 16.34 -3.86
C GLN A 104 7.81 16.69 -3.21
N SER A 105 7.77 16.89 -1.88
CA SER A 105 6.56 17.27 -1.16
C SER A 105 5.92 18.52 -1.78
N ALA A 106 4.59 18.54 -1.83
CA ALA A 106 3.83 19.73 -2.21
C ALA A 106 4.16 20.92 -1.30
N ASN A 107 4.40 20.65 -0.01
CA ASN A 107 4.71 21.64 1.04
C ASN A 107 6.20 21.99 1.10
N ARG A 108 7.01 21.59 0.11
CA ARG A 108 8.48 21.79 0.14
C ARG A 108 8.94 23.24 0.28
N LYS A 109 8.10 24.20 -0.10
CA LYS A 109 8.42 25.62 -0.01
C LYS A 109 8.15 26.22 1.37
N ASP A 110 7.35 25.52 2.20
CA ASP A 110 6.93 25.98 3.52
C ASP A 110 8.01 25.73 4.59
N TYR A 111 9.06 24.98 4.23
CA TYR A 111 10.14 24.60 5.14
C TYR A 111 11.47 25.15 4.70
N SER A 112 12.20 25.73 5.67
CA SER A 112 13.61 26.04 5.53
C SER A 112 14.45 24.77 5.28
N LYS A 113 15.71 24.91 4.89
CA LYS A 113 16.61 23.77 4.71
C LYS A 113 16.83 23.02 6.03
N GLU A 114 16.94 23.76 7.15
CA GLU A 114 17.12 23.20 8.48
C GLU A 114 15.90 22.41 8.94
N GLU A 115 14.70 22.95 8.80
CA GLU A 115 13.44 22.30 9.17
C GLU A 115 13.23 21.02 8.35
N ARG A 116 13.51 21.07 7.06
CA ARG A 116 13.43 19.89 6.19
C ARG A 116 14.40 18.80 6.62
N ASN A 117 15.64 19.17 6.98
CA ASN A 117 16.61 18.20 7.48
C ASN A 117 16.17 17.59 8.82
N LYS A 118 15.60 18.37 9.74
CA LYS A 118 15.04 17.85 11.01
C LYS A 118 13.93 16.85 10.75
N LYS A 119 12.99 17.15 9.84
CA LYS A 119 11.93 16.24 9.45
C LYS A 119 12.49 14.94 8.85
N VAL A 120 13.45 15.03 7.93
CA VAL A 120 14.10 13.86 7.34
C VAL A 120 14.72 12.97 8.41
N LEU A 121 15.44 13.54 9.37
CA LEU A 121 16.03 12.78 10.48
C LEU A 121 14.96 12.14 11.35
N SER A 122 13.86 12.83 11.66
CA SER A 122 12.75 12.27 12.42
C SER A 122 12.10 11.07 11.71
N TYR A 123 11.89 11.11 10.39
CA TYR A 123 11.38 9.94 9.66
C TYR A 123 12.36 8.76 9.67
N ILE A 124 13.68 9.03 9.55
CA ILE A 124 14.71 7.99 9.61
C ILE A 124 14.79 7.38 11.01
N GLU A 125 14.67 8.18 12.05
CA GLU A 125 14.62 7.74 13.45
C GLU A 125 13.42 6.81 13.70
N ARG A 126 12.22 7.21 13.24
CA ARG A 126 10.99 6.43 13.39
C ARG A 126 11.06 5.04 12.77
N VAL A 127 11.87 4.86 11.72
CA VAL A 127 12.12 3.54 11.11
C VAL A 127 13.39 2.87 11.63
N GLY A 128 14.02 3.39 12.70
CA GLY A 128 15.16 2.78 13.38
C GLY A 128 16.45 2.75 12.56
N LEU A 129 16.73 3.79 11.73
CA LEU A 129 17.88 3.82 10.82
C LEU A 129 18.86 4.96 11.05
N LEU A 130 18.85 5.63 12.23
CA LEU A 130 19.78 6.73 12.53
C LEU A 130 21.25 6.31 12.39
N ASN A 131 21.61 5.09 12.77
CA ASN A 131 22.99 4.58 12.68
C ASN A 131 23.42 4.21 11.24
N SER A 132 22.55 4.45 10.24
CA SER A 132 22.78 4.05 8.85
C SER A 132 22.58 5.21 7.87
N LEU A 133 22.60 6.46 8.34
CA LEU A 133 22.30 7.67 7.56
C LEU A 133 23.09 7.79 6.27
N ASP A 134 24.37 7.44 6.31
CA ASP A 134 25.31 7.63 5.21
C ASP A 134 25.56 6.34 4.40
N LYS A 135 24.90 5.23 4.74
CA LYS A 135 24.94 3.97 3.97
C LYS A 135 24.13 4.08 2.69
N TYR A 136 24.63 3.42 1.64
CA TYR A 136 23.96 3.25 0.36
C TYR A 136 23.06 1.99 0.37
N PRO A 137 22.05 1.89 -0.54
CA PRO A 137 21.17 0.74 -0.60
C PRO A 137 21.87 -0.62 -0.64
N TYR A 138 22.97 -0.77 -1.37
CA TYR A 138 23.72 -2.01 -1.47
C TYR A 138 24.43 -2.44 -0.17
N GLU A 139 24.55 -1.54 0.81
CA GLU A 139 25.11 -1.81 2.14
C GLU A 139 24.04 -2.19 3.16
N LEU A 140 22.76 -2.23 2.75
CA LEU A 140 21.61 -2.45 3.61
C LEU A 140 20.99 -3.84 3.36
N SER A 141 20.51 -4.49 4.42
CA SER A 141 19.64 -5.66 4.27
C SER A 141 18.31 -5.30 3.59
N GLY A 142 17.60 -6.27 3.03
CA GLY A 142 16.29 -6.05 2.39
C GLY A 142 15.30 -5.35 3.32
N GLY A 143 15.20 -5.78 4.58
CA GLY A 143 14.36 -5.10 5.57
C GLY A 143 14.77 -3.66 5.88
N MET A 144 16.09 -3.36 5.87
CA MET A 144 16.56 -1.97 6.00
C MET A 144 16.21 -1.13 4.77
N GLN A 145 16.35 -1.68 3.56
CA GLN A 145 15.95 -1.00 2.34
C GLN A 145 14.45 -0.66 2.33
N GLN A 146 13.62 -1.60 2.78
CA GLN A 146 12.18 -1.41 2.88
C GLN A 146 11.82 -0.28 3.87
N ARG A 147 12.50 -0.23 5.01
CA ARG A 147 12.35 0.86 5.99
C ARG A 147 12.74 2.22 5.41
N VAL A 148 13.80 2.29 4.60
CA VAL A 148 14.17 3.53 3.89
C VAL A 148 13.08 3.93 2.89
N ALA A 149 12.49 2.96 2.16
CA ALA A 149 11.41 3.24 1.21
C ALA A 149 10.16 3.79 1.91
N ILE A 150 9.80 3.23 3.07
CA ILE A 150 8.71 3.73 3.93
C ILE A 150 9.02 5.16 4.40
N ALA A 151 10.20 5.42 4.97
CA ALA A 151 10.60 6.75 5.42
C ALA A 151 10.58 7.77 4.29
N ARG A 152 11.02 7.40 3.09
CA ARG A 152 10.97 8.24 1.89
C ARG A 152 9.53 8.57 1.48
N ALA A 153 8.64 7.59 1.51
CA ALA A 153 7.22 7.79 1.18
C ALA A 153 6.54 8.72 2.20
N LEU A 154 6.81 8.55 3.49
CA LEU A 154 6.29 9.42 4.54
C LEU A 154 6.83 10.87 4.41
N ALA A 155 8.11 11.02 4.04
CA ALA A 155 8.75 12.33 3.86
C ALA A 155 8.19 13.12 2.65
N LEU A 156 7.52 12.47 1.71
CA LEU A 156 6.78 13.13 0.63
C LEU A 156 5.56 13.89 1.16
N GLU A 157 5.03 13.50 2.33
CA GLU A 157 3.84 14.11 2.97
C GLU A 157 2.58 14.09 2.08
N ALA A 158 2.52 13.15 1.14
CA ALA A 158 1.37 13.00 0.25
C ALA A 158 0.08 12.67 1.04
N ASP A 159 -1.07 13.03 0.48
CA ASP A 159 -2.38 12.71 1.08
C ASP A 159 -2.75 11.24 0.95
N ILE A 160 -2.22 10.59 -0.08
CA ILE A 160 -2.48 9.18 -0.38
C ILE A 160 -1.19 8.38 -0.26
N LEU A 161 -1.24 7.27 0.48
CA LEU A 161 -0.17 6.28 0.58
C LEU A 161 -0.58 5.01 -0.15
N LEU A 162 0.21 4.61 -1.14
CA LEU A 162 0.05 3.38 -1.91
C LEU A 162 1.15 2.40 -1.50
N LEU A 163 0.81 1.30 -0.85
CA LEU A 163 1.76 0.39 -0.22
C LEU A 163 1.59 -1.01 -0.81
N ASP A 164 2.60 -1.50 -1.54
CA ASP A 164 2.60 -2.83 -2.18
C ASP A 164 3.47 -3.78 -1.36
N GLU A 165 2.84 -4.62 -0.53
CA GLU A 165 3.47 -5.58 0.39
C GLU A 165 4.63 -4.97 1.21
N PRO A 166 4.42 -3.83 1.90
CA PRO A 166 5.52 -3.03 2.45
C PRO A 166 6.21 -3.69 3.65
N PHE A 167 5.73 -4.82 4.15
CA PHE A 167 6.29 -5.48 5.33
C PHE A 167 6.79 -6.91 5.04
N SER A 168 6.76 -7.38 3.79
CA SER A 168 7.07 -8.76 3.41
C SER A 168 8.52 -9.20 3.75
N ALA A 169 9.48 -8.27 3.69
CA ALA A 169 10.90 -8.54 3.93
C ALA A 169 11.40 -8.08 5.32
N ILE A 170 10.48 -7.84 6.26
CA ILE A 170 10.78 -7.32 7.60
C ILE A 170 10.59 -8.42 8.64
N ASP A 171 11.49 -8.48 9.63
CA ASP A 171 11.36 -9.42 10.75
C ASP A 171 10.07 -9.16 11.55
N PRO A 172 9.49 -10.20 12.21
CA PRO A 172 8.15 -10.11 12.81
C PRO A 172 8.01 -9.00 13.87
N LYS A 173 9.04 -8.80 14.71
CA LYS A 173 8.97 -7.77 15.77
C LYS A 173 8.91 -6.37 15.18
N LEU A 174 9.83 -6.07 14.26
CA LEU A 174 9.90 -4.76 13.63
C LEU A 174 8.70 -4.52 12.69
N ARG A 175 8.15 -5.58 12.10
CA ARG A 175 6.92 -5.50 11.30
C ARG A 175 5.79 -4.91 12.11
N LEU A 176 5.54 -5.40 13.33
CA LEU A 176 4.50 -4.87 14.22
C LEU A 176 4.72 -3.38 14.54
N GLU A 177 5.95 -3.00 14.86
CA GLU A 177 6.31 -1.59 15.14
C GLU A 177 6.03 -0.68 13.94
N LEU A 178 6.32 -1.13 12.72
CA LEU A 178 6.08 -0.37 11.49
C LEU A 178 4.61 -0.34 11.08
N GLN A 179 3.87 -1.42 11.30
CA GLN A 179 2.42 -1.47 11.12
C GLN A 179 1.74 -0.43 12.02
N GLU A 180 2.10 -0.42 13.31
CA GLU A 180 1.60 0.56 14.27
C GLU A 180 1.99 1.99 13.85
N LEU A 181 3.24 2.23 13.44
CA LEU A 181 3.71 3.53 12.96
C LEU A 181 2.88 4.02 11.77
N VAL A 182 2.69 3.18 10.73
CA VAL A 182 1.93 3.56 9.53
C VAL A 182 0.46 3.81 9.88
N SER A 183 -0.16 2.94 10.69
CA SER A 183 -1.53 3.09 11.17
C SER A 183 -1.70 4.40 11.95
N ARG A 184 -0.82 4.69 12.91
CA ARG A 184 -0.86 5.92 13.71
C ARG A 184 -0.70 7.16 12.83
N LEU A 185 0.33 7.20 11.98
CA LEU A 185 0.59 8.36 11.12
C LEU A 185 -0.52 8.60 10.10
N SER A 186 -1.15 7.54 9.59
CA SER A 186 -2.29 7.70 8.68
C SER A 186 -3.46 8.39 9.37
N LYS A 187 -3.74 8.06 10.61
CA LYS A 187 -4.82 8.66 11.41
C LYS A 187 -4.50 10.07 11.91
N GLU A 188 -3.29 10.27 12.47
CA GLU A 188 -2.85 11.58 12.96
C GLU A 188 -2.88 12.65 11.86
N HIS A 189 -2.58 12.26 10.62
CA HIS A 189 -2.51 13.18 9.46
C HIS A 189 -3.65 13.00 8.46
N ASN A 190 -4.71 12.26 8.83
CA ASN A 190 -5.86 11.98 7.97
C ASN A 190 -5.46 11.47 6.58
N LYS A 191 -4.45 10.57 6.50
CA LYS A 191 -3.96 10.03 5.21
C LYS A 191 -4.87 8.91 4.72
N THR A 192 -5.20 8.93 3.43
CA THR A 192 -5.87 7.82 2.76
C THR A 192 -4.83 6.77 2.39
N VAL A 193 -5.03 5.52 2.80
CA VAL A 193 -4.06 4.44 2.58
C VAL A 193 -4.67 3.32 1.75
N VAL A 194 -3.99 2.95 0.66
CA VAL A 194 -4.27 1.72 -0.10
C VAL A 194 -3.11 0.76 0.15
N PHE A 195 -3.40 -0.31 0.85
CA PHE A 195 -2.41 -1.27 1.34
C PHE A 195 -2.65 -2.63 0.69
N ILE A 196 -1.67 -3.17 -0.01
CA ILE A 196 -1.71 -4.52 -0.57
C ILE A 196 -0.99 -5.45 0.37
N THR A 197 -1.64 -6.56 0.70
CA THR A 197 -1.06 -7.66 1.45
C THR A 197 -1.69 -9.00 1.04
N HIS A 198 -1.00 -10.09 1.33
CA HIS A 198 -1.54 -11.45 1.29
C HIS A 198 -1.77 -12.01 2.71
N ASP A 199 -1.47 -11.23 3.74
CA ASP A 199 -1.63 -11.59 5.15
C ASP A 199 -2.99 -11.09 5.68
N ILE A 200 -3.84 -12.03 6.08
CA ILE A 200 -5.19 -11.76 6.59
C ILE A 200 -5.13 -10.99 7.91
N ASP A 201 -4.18 -11.33 8.79
CA ASP A 201 -4.03 -10.66 10.08
C ASP A 201 -3.61 -9.20 9.89
N GLU A 202 -2.67 -8.92 8.97
CA GLU A 202 -2.31 -7.54 8.62
C GLU A 202 -3.52 -6.74 8.14
N ALA A 203 -4.32 -7.34 7.26
CA ALA A 203 -5.52 -6.69 6.73
C ALA A 203 -6.53 -6.36 7.84
N ILE A 204 -6.78 -7.29 8.77
CA ILE A 204 -7.71 -7.07 9.90
C ILE A 204 -7.16 -6.01 10.87
N LEU A 205 -5.86 -6.03 11.16
CA LEU A 205 -5.25 -5.11 12.12
C LEU A 205 -5.25 -3.66 11.61
N LEU A 206 -5.04 -3.46 10.31
CA LEU A 206 -4.79 -2.13 9.75
C LEU A 206 -6.00 -1.49 9.09
N ALA A 207 -6.86 -2.27 8.42
CA ALA A 207 -7.85 -1.73 7.51
C ALA A 207 -9.15 -1.29 8.20
N ASP A 208 -9.75 -0.22 7.69
CA ASP A 208 -11.17 0.11 7.94
C ASP A 208 -12.08 -0.75 7.05
N ARG A 209 -11.62 -1.04 5.82
CA ARG A 209 -12.26 -1.98 4.89
C ARG A 209 -11.23 -2.87 4.20
N ILE A 210 -11.63 -4.12 3.91
CA ILE A 210 -10.83 -5.10 3.20
C ILE A 210 -11.52 -5.42 1.87
N VAL A 211 -10.80 -5.21 0.77
CA VAL A 211 -11.19 -5.59 -0.59
C VAL A 211 -10.58 -6.94 -0.89
N VAL A 212 -11.40 -7.96 -1.04
CA VAL A 212 -10.94 -9.29 -1.46
C VAL A 212 -10.99 -9.34 -2.99
N MET A 213 -9.83 -9.54 -3.61
CA MET A 213 -9.70 -9.71 -5.05
C MET A 213 -9.59 -11.18 -5.42
N GLU A 214 -10.34 -11.57 -6.43
CA GLU A 214 -10.15 -12.78 -7.22
C GLU A 214 -9.44 -12.42 -8.56
N PRO A 215 -9.07 -13.39 -9.41
CA PRO A 215 -8.43 -13.07 -10.68
C PRO A 215 -9.19 -12.01 -11.47
N LYS A 216 -8.57 -10.83 -11.63
CA LYS A 216 -9.04 -9.67 -12.40
C LYS A 216 -10.18 -8.86 -11.80
N LYS A 217 -10.88 -9.32 -10.75
CA LYS A 217 -12.11 -8.70 -10.22
C LYS A 217 -12.06 -8.50 -8.71
N ILE A 218 -12.91 -7.59 -8.23
CA ILE A 218 -13.24 -7.52 -6.80
C ILE A 218 -14.31 -8.57 -6.52
N LYS A 219 -14.03 -9.51 -5.60
CA LYS A 219 -14.96 -10.53 -5.15
C LYS A 219 -15.91 -9.97 -4.10
N GLU A 220 -15.36 -9.35 -3.06
CA GLU A 220 -16.14 -8.79 -1.96
C GLU A 220 -15.41 -7.64 -1.28
N VAL A 221 -16.17 -6.73 -0.66
CA VAL A 221 -15.64 -5.63 0.17
C VAL A 221 -16.23 -5.75 1.56
N LEU A 222 -15.38 -5.92 2.58
CA LEU A 222 -15.76 -6.15 3.96
C LEU A 222 -15.36 -4.96 4.83
N SER A 223 -16.28 -4.51 5.70
CA SER A 223 -15.95 -3.52 6.75
C SER A 223 -15.34 -4.21 7.96
N VAL A 224 -14.31 -3.61 8.54
CA VAL A 224 -13.67 -4.10 9.76
C VAL A 224 -14.20 -3.31 10.96
N ASN A 225 -15.23 -3.85 11.61
CA ASN A 225 -15.93 -3.21 12.74
C ASN A 225 -15.23 -3.49 14.08
N LEU A 226 -13.90 -3.36 14.11
CA LEU A 226 -13.09 -3.50 15.31
C LEU A 226 -12.56 -2.11 15.74
N SER A 227 -12.64 -1.78 17.01
CA SER A 227 -12.16 -0.51 17.55
C SER A 227 -10.63 -0.42 17.51
N TYR A 228 -10.10 0.78 17.31
CA TYR A 228 -8.68 1.08 17.46
C TYR A 228 -8.32 1.50 18.89
N PRO A 229 -7.07 1.29 19.36
CA PRO A 229 -5.99 0.56 18.68
C PRO A 229 -6.30 -0.94 18.57
N ARG A 230 -5.83 -1.59 17.51
CA ARG A 230 -5.98 -3.03 17.33
C ARG A 230 -4.67 -3.72 17.66
N ILE A 231 -4.63 -4.35 18.81
CA ILE A 231 -3.49 -5.13 19.30
C ILE A 231 -3.81 -6.60 19.09
N ARG A 232 -2.95 -7.31 18.35
CA ARG A 232 -3.19 -8.70 17.95
C ARG A 232 -3.54 -9.60 19.14
N ASP A 233 -2.76 -9.53 20.21
CA ASP A 233 -2.95 -10.38 21.40
C ASP A 233 -4.27 -10.11 22.12
N GLU A 234 -4.84 -8.91 21.99
CA GLU A 234 -6.14 -8.55 22.57
C GLU A 234 -7.32 -8.93 21.65
N LEU A 235 -7.06 -9.14 20.37
CA LEU A 235 -8.08 -9.53 19.39
C LEU A 235 -8.27 -11.04 19.29
N VAL A 236 -7.21 -11.80 19.50
CA VAL A 236 -7.26 -13.27 19.47
C VAL A 236 -8.21 -13.76 20.57
N GLY A 237 -9.20 -14.61 20.21
CA GLY A 237 -10.26 -15.08 21.08
C GLY A 237 -11.52 -14.20 21.13
N ARG A 238 -11.50 -13.01 20.53
CA ARG A 238 -12.72 -12.21 20.38
C ARG A 238 -13.59 -12.77 19.25
N LYS A 239 -14.86 -12.95 19.53
CA LYS A 239 -15.83 -13.54 18.58
C LYS A 239 -15.96 -12.74 17.29
N ASP A 240 -15.92 -11.41 17.33
CA ASP A 240 -16.00 -10.53 16.16
C ASP A 240 -14.76 -10.65 15.27
N TYR A 241 -13.56 -10.76 15.85
CA TYR A 241 -12.32 -11.03 15.14
C TYR A 241 -12.33 -12.41 14.48
N GLU A 242 -12.69 -13.46 15.22
CA GLU A 242 -12.70 -14.84 14.72
C GLU A 242 -13.70 -15.02 13.55
N LEU A 243 -14.88 -14.39 13.64
CA LEU A 243 -15.86 -14.44 12.56
C LEU A 243 -15.36 -13.76 11.29
N LEU A 244 -14.72 -12.58 11.41
CA LEU A 244 -14.15 -11.87 10.27
C LEU A 244 -12.98 -12.65 9.67
N HIS A 245 -12.07 -13.14 10.51
CA HIS A 245 -10.92 -13.94 10.09
C HIS A 245 -11.35 -15.22 9.36
N LYS A 246 -12.31 -15.96 9.91
CA LYS A 246 -12.88 -17.17 9.27
C LYS A 246 -13.52 -16.85 7.92
N LYS A 247 -14.27 -15.75 7.82
CA LYS A 247 -14.86 -15.29 6.56
C LYS A 247 -13.78 -14.96 5.51
N LEU A 248 -12.75 -14.25 5.91
CA LEU A 248 -11.62 -13.91 5.01
C LEU A 248 -10.87 -15.15 4.53
N ILE A 249 -10.62 -16.12 5.43
CA ILE A 249 -10.03 -17.41 5.07
C ILE A 249 -10.89 -18.11 4.01
N SER A 250 -12.20 -18.24 4.24
CA SER A 250 -13.09 -18.88 3.27
C SER A 250 -13.01 -18.21 1.90
N LEU A 251 -13.14 -16.88 1.85
CA LEU A 251 -13.07 -16.12 0.60
C LEU A 251 -11.70 -16.25 -0.11
N PHE A 252 -10.62 -16.34 0.66
CA PHE A 252 -9.27 -16.43 0.13
C PHE A 252 -8.93 -17.82 -0.42
N TYR A 253 -9.33 -18.89 0.30
CA TYR A 253 -9.02 -20.28 -0.10
C TYR A 253 -9.98 -20.83 -1.18
N GLU A 254 -11.22 -20.38 -1.25
CA GLU A 254 -12.10 -20.70 -2.39
C GLU A 254 -11.46 -20.23 -3.72
N ASN A 255 -10.70 -19.15 -3.71
CA ASN A 255 -9.99 -18.67 -4.89
C ASN A 255 -8.81 -19.60 -5.27
N ILE A 256 -8.10 -20.16 -4.29
CA ILE A 256 -6.96 -21.05 -4.52
C ILE A 256 -7.41 -22.41 -5.08
N SER A 257 -8.53 -22.98 -4.58
CA SER A 257 -9.06 -24.23 -5.09
C SER A 257 -9.52 -24.11 -6.55
N ASN A 258 -10.14 -23.00 -6.92
CA ASN A 258 -10.55 -22.74 -8.31
C ASN A 258 -9.36 -22.57 -9.27
N ASP A 259 -8.24 -22.01 -8.80
CA ASP A 259 -7.02 -21.86 -9.61
C ASP A 259 -6.32 -23.20 -9.84
N ILE A 260 -6.28 -24.09 -8.82
CA ILE A 260 -5.68 -25.44 -8.92
C ILE A 260 -6.50 -26.32 -9.88
N ASP A 261 -7.81 -26.28 -9.81
CA ASP A 261 -8.69 -27.04 -10.71
C ASP A 261 -8.57 -26.57 -12.16
N SER A 262 -8.29 -25.29 -12.40
CA SER A 262 -8.08 -24.74 -13.75
C SER A 262 -6.72 -25.11 -14.36
N GLU A 263 -5.66 -25.35 -13.55
CA GLU A 263 -4.34 -25.78 -14.03
C GLU A 263 -4.24 -27.31 -14.24
N LEU A 264 -5.12 -28.10 -13.62
CA LEU A 264 -5.16 -29.56 -13.78
C LEU A 264 -5.97 -30.03 -15.01
N ILE A 265 -6.67 -29.12 -15.69
CA ILE A 265 -7.51 -29.41 -16.89
C ILE A 265 -6.78 -29.07 -18.21
N LEU A 266 -5.52 -28.61 -18.16
CA LEU A 266 -4.67 -28.39 -19.33
C LEU A 266 -3.55 -29.44 -19.40
#